data_e38060f60abcaacc1ca90f1caa28be0a
#
_entry.id   e38060f60abcaacc1ca90f1caa28be0a
#
_cell.length_a   1.000
_cell.length_b   1.000
_cell.length_c   1.000
_cell.angle_alpha   90.00
_cell.angle_beta   90.00
_cell.angle_gamma   90.00
#
_symmetry.space_group_name_H-M   'P 1'
#
loop_
_entity.id
_entity.type
_entity.pdbx_description
1 polymer ?
#
loop_
_entity_poly.entity_id
_entity_poly.type
_entity_poly.pdbx_seq_one_letter_code
_entity_poly.pdbx_strand_id
1 'polypeptide(L)'
;MIVYGKRVVEYIINKHPDIVKELLIAKKLDKKEFNKLKRFKINFIDNKTAQKISRNGNHQGYFAKIDFIPKEWDIVGNKILILDNVTDMGNIGAITRTAYALGIDLLIITGIKELKWPQVIRTSAGAAIDMKIITFQNILDLINILKTKGYTLVGADIGGECKIEAKKTALIMGSEGEGLKKKVKEKLDKILSIDMKNDFDSLNVSVAAGILIDRITNECT
;
A
#
# COMPACT_ATOMS: atom_id res chain seq x y z
N MET A 1 5.25 -16.89 5.53
CA MET A 1 4.38 -16.76 4.33
C MET A 1 5.18 -16.88 3.04
N ILE A 2 4.52 -17.03 1.87
CA ILE A 2 5.22 -17.06 0.56
C ILE A 2 4.79 -15.83 -0.24
N VAL A 3 5.76 -15.13 -0.79
CA VAL A 3 5.58 -14.03 -1.75
C VAL A 3 6.28 -14.40 -3.06
N TYR A 4 5.86 -13.81 -4.19
CA TYR A 4 6.41 -14.16 -5.48
C TYR A 4 6.47 -12.96 -6.43
N GLY A 5 7.32 -13.08 -7.45
CA GLY A 5 7.64 -12.08 -8.45
C GLY A 5 9.07 -11.55 -8.30
N LYS A 6 9.73 -11.34 -9.44
CA LYS A 6 11.17 -10.99 -9.45
C LYS A 6 11.46 -9.73 -8.60
N ARG A 7 10.73 -8.64 -8.83
CA ARG A 7 10.97 -7.36 -8.15
C ARG A 7 10.79 -7.44 -6.63
N VAL A 8 9.73 -8.11 -6.17
CA VAL A 8 9.46 -8.28 -4.74
C VAL A 8 10.53 -9.13 -4.05
N VAL A 9 10.94 -10.23 -4.70
CA VAL A 9 12.00 -11.10 -4.17
C VAL A 9 13.33 -10.36 -4.15
N GLU A 10 13.69 -9.63 -5.21
CA GLU A 10 14.90 -8.79 -5.24
C GLU A 10 14.89 -7.71 -4.15
N TYR A 11 13.76 -7.07 -3.93
CA TYR A 11 13.62 -6.11 -2.84
C TYR A 11 13.91 -6.75 -1.48
N ILE A 12 13.27 -7.87 -1.20
CA ILE A 12 13.39 -8.57 0.09
C ILE A 12 14.82 -9.06 0.33
N ILE A 13 15.46 -9.70 -0.64
CA ILE A 13 16.83 -10.22 -0.45
C ILE A 13 17.87 -9.12 -0.29
N ASN A 14 17.59 -7.91 -0.79
CA ASN A 14 18.50 -6.78 -0.67
C ASN A 14 18.29 -5.97 0.60
N LYS A 15 17.05 -5.76 1.00
CA LYS A 15 16.67 -4.89 2.13
C LYS A 15 16.45 -5.66 3.45
N HIS A 16 15.93 -6.89 3.34
CA HIS A 16 15.48 -7.72 4.46
C HIS A 16 15.96 -9.18 4.32
N PRO A 17 17.27 -9.43 4.14
CA PRO A 17 17.78 -10.78 3.97
C PRO A 17 17.52 -11.69 5.16
N ASP A 18 17.43 -11.13 6.34
CA ASP A 18 17.19 -11.78 7.63
C ASP A 18 15.83 -12.47 7.74
N ILE A 19 14.79 -11.93 7.08
CA ILE A 19 13.47 -12.55 7.08
C ILE A 19 13.32 -13.68 6.06
N VAL A 20 14.31 -13.89 5.17
CA VAL A 20 14.25 -14.92 4.11
C VAL A 20 14.60 -16.29 4.68
N LYS A 21 13.62 -17.20 4.74
CA LYS A 21 13.84 -18.61 5.12
C LYS A 21 14.34 -19.46 3.97
N GLU A 22 13.82 -19.24 2.77
CA GLU A 22 14.08 -20.07 1.61
C GLU A 22 13.63 -19.37 0.33
N LEU A 23 14.36 -19.58 -0.75
CA LEU A 23 13.98 -19.17 -2.09
C LEU A 23 13.50 -20.39 -2.89
N LEU A 24 12.35 -20.28 -3.57
CA LEU A 24 11.85 -21.27 -4.49
C LEU A 24 12.00 -20.72 -5.91
N ILE A 25 12.72 -21.45 -6.76
CA ILE A 25 13.04 -20.99 -8.11
C ILE A 25 12.43 -21.93 -9.14
N ALA A 26 11.57 -21.39 -10.01
CA ALA A 26 10.88 -22.12 -11.07
C ALA A 26 11.39 -21.74 -12.47
N LYS A 27 12.69 -21.43 -12.56
CA LYS A 27 13.36 -21.11 -13.83
C LYS A 27 14.82 -21.52 -13.78
N LYS A 28 15.45 -21.64 -14.94
CA LYS A 28 16.91 -21.76 -15.02
C LYS A 28 17.53 -20.40 -14.69
N LEU A 29 18.48 -20.38 -13.75
CA LEU A 29 19.24 -19.20 -13.39
C LEU A 29 20.52 -19.12 -14.22
N ASP A 30 20.90 -17.93 -14.66
CA ASP A 30 22.24 -17.69 -15.17
C ASP A 30 23.25 -17.58 -14.02
N LYS A 31 24.55 -17.55 -14.35
CA LYS A 31 25.64 -17.47 -13.36
C LYS A 31 25.57 -16.21 -12.49
N LYS A 32 25.14 -15.09 -13.06
CA LYS A 32 25.02 -13.81 -12.34
C LYS A 32 23.84 -13.82 -11.36
N GLU A 33 22.69 -14.34 -11.80
CA GLU A 33 21.50 -14.52 -10.94
C GLU A 33 21.83 -15.50 -9.80
N PHE A 34 22.43 -16.66 -10.11
CA PHE A 34 22.80 -17.65 -9.10
C PHE A 34 23.75 -17.06 -8.05
N ASN A 35 24.78 -16.33 -8.46
CA ASN A 35 25.73 -15.71 -7.53
C ASN A 35 25.08 -14.72 -6.56
N LYS A 36 24.02 -14.02 -6.95
CA LYS A 36 23.25 -13.15 -6.06
C LYS A 36 22.44 -13.92 -5.02
N LEU A 37 21.99 -15.11 -5.38
CA LEU A 37 21.04 -15.89 -4.57
C LEU A 37 21.72 -16.98 -3.73
N LYS A 38 22.95 -17.41 -4.05
CA LYS A 38 23.65 -18.55 -3.44
C LYS A 38 23.85 -18.46 -1.92
N ARG A 39 23.73 -17.26 -1.35
CA ARG A 39 23.80 -17.07 0.11
C ARG A 39 22.52 -17.52 0.84
N PHE A 40 21.43 -17.76 0.13
CA PHE A 40 20.16 -18.22 0.67
C PHE A 40 19.99 -19.71 0.39
N LYS A 41 19.16 -20.37 1.18
CA LYS A 41 18.69 -21.72 0.87
C LYS A 41 17.83 -21.66 -0.38
N ILE A 42 18.23 -22.34 -1.47
CA ILE A 42 17.53 -22.36 -2.76
C ILE A 42 16.94 -23.75 -2.97
N ASN A 43 15.65 -23.81 -3.28
CA ASN A 43 14.96 -24.99 -3.79
C ASN A 43 14.46 -24.72 -5.21
N PHE A 44 14.81 -25.61 -6.13
CA PHE A 44 14.24 -25.58 -7.47
C PHE A 44 12.90 -26.31 -7.49
N ILE A 45 11.88 -25.68 -8.03
CA ILE A 45 10.53 -26.24 -8.16
C ILE A 45 10.11 -26.29 -9.63
N ASP A 46 9.25 -27.24 -9.96
CA ASP A 46 8.67 -27.34 -11.30
C ASP A 46 7.61 -26.27 -11.56
N ASN A 47 7.25 -26.09 -12.83
CA ASN A 47 6.29 -25.08 -13.23
C ASN A 47 4.87 -25.37 -12.69
N LYS A 48 4.49 -26.64 -12.53
CA LYS A 48 3.18 -27.03 -11.97
C LYS A 48 3.04 -26.57 -10.53
N THR A 49 4.08 -26.82 -9.73
CA THR A 49 4.16 -26.35 -8.34
C THR A 49 4.16 -24.83 -8.25
N ALA A 50 4.92 -24.16 -9.11
CA ALA A 50 4.96 -22.69 -9.18
C ALA A 50 3.59 -22.08 -9.49
N GLN A 51 2.86 -22.61 -10.47
CA GLN A 51 1.51 -22.16 -10.81
C GLN A 51 0.52 -22.37 -9.66
N LYS A 52 0.63 -23.53 -8.98
CA LYS A 52 -0.22 -23.82 -7.80
C LYS A 52 0.03 -22.80 -6.68
N ILE A 53 1.29 -22.49 -6.36
CA ILE A 53 1.64 -21.53 -5.30
C ILE A 53 1.18 -20.11 -5.67
N SER A 54 1.39 -19.69 -6.91
CA SER A 54 1.04 -18.33 -7.37
C SER A 54 -0.45 -18.19 -7.72
N ARG A 55 -1.23 -19.26 -7.73
CA ARG A 55 -2.60 -19.31 -8.25
C ARG A 55 -2.69 -18.75 -9.67
N ASN A 56 -1.80 -19.20 -10.54
CA ASN A 56 -1.63 -18.73 -11.92
C ASN A 56 -1.23 -17.24 -12.04
N GLY A 57 -0.73 -16.64 -10.97
CA GLY A 57 -0.22 -15.27 -11.02
C GLY A 57 1.16 -15.19 -11.69
N ASN A 58 1.50 -14.00 -12.18
CA ASN A 58 2.80 -13.76 -12.82
C ASN A 58 3.93 -13.76 -11.79
N HIS A 59 4.58 -14.93 -11.62
CA HIS A 59 5.66 -15.14 -10.65
C HIS A 59 7.07 -14.96 -11.23
N GLN A 60 7.23 -14.93 -12.55
CA GLN A 60 8.53 -14.79 -13.24
C GLN A 60 9.59 -15.81 -12.78
N GLY A 61 9.17 -16.92 -12.19
CA GLY A 61 10.05 -17.97 -11.66
C GLY A 61 10.68 -17.70 -10.28
N TYR A 62 10.29 -16.62 -9.59
CA TYR A 62 10.87 -16.23 -8.30
C TYR A 62 9.82 -16.27 -7.17
N PHE A 63 10.18 -16.96 -6.08
CA PHE A 63 9.41 -17.02 -4.85
C PHE A 63 10.34 -16.89 -3.64
N ALA A 64 9.87 -16.27 -2.58
CA ALA A 64 10.52 -16.24 -1.28
C ALA A 64 9.58 -16.70 -0.18
N LYS A 65 10.00 -17.67 0.60
CA LYS A 65 9.36 -18.02 1.87
C LYS A 65 9.98 -17.13 2.94
N ILE A 66 9.18 -16.26 3.52
CA ILE A 66 9.64 -15.26 4.49
C ILE A 66 8.99 -15.42 5.84
N ASP A 67 9.71 -15.00 6.88
CA ASP A 67 9.23 -14.85 8.24
C ASP A 67 8.92 -13.39 8.49
N PHE A 68 7.72 -12.98 8.11
CA PHE A 68 7.25 -11.61 8.28
C PHE A 68 6.07 -11.59 9.25
N ILE A 69 6.20 -10.79 10.30
CA ILE A 69 5.15 -10.53 11.28
C ILE A 69 4.82 -9.04 11.18
N PRO A 70 3.58 -8.68 10.85
CA PRO A 70 3.15 -7.29 10.87
C PRO A 70 3.36 -6.67 12.26
N LYS A 71 3.88 -5.46 12.29
CA LYS A 71 4.04 -4.71 13.53
C LYS A 71 2.78 -3.91 13.83
N GLU A 72 2.48 -3.77 15.10
CA GLU A 72 1.51 -2.78 15.57
C GLU A 72 2.18 -1.40 15.62
N TRP A 73 1.44 -0.38 15.24
CA TRP A 73 1.93 0.99 15.20
C TRP A 73 0.94 1.92 15.87
N ASP A 74 1.45 2.91 16.59
CA ASP A 74 0.64 4.02 17.06
C ASP A 74 0.29 4.99 15.94
N ILE A 75 -0.80 5.75 16.13
CA ILE A 75 -1.18 6.84 15.23
C ILE A 75 -0.25 8.02 15.48
N VAL A 76 0.82 8.08 14.70
CA VAL A 76 1.89 9.10 14.78
C VAL A 76 2.35 9.49 13.37
N GLY A 77 2.96 10.67 13.26
CA GLY A 77 3.45 11.24 12.00
C GLY A 77 2.68 12.50 11.64
N ASN A 78 3.08 13.14 10.56
CA ASN A 78 2.48 14.38 10.08
C ASN A 78 1.57 14.17 8.87
N LYS A 79 1.86 13.17 8.05
CA LYS A 79 1.12 12.85 6.83
C LYS A 79 0.59 11.42 6.92
N ILE A 80 -0.71 11.29 7.15
CA ILE A 80 -1.41 10.00 7.27
C ILE A 80 -2.31 9.82 6.05
N LEU A 81 -2.28 8.63 5.47
CA LEU A 81 -3.24 8.21 4.46
C LEU A 81 -4.23 7.21 5.05
N ILE A 82 -5.51 7.40 4.77
CA ILE A 82 -6.58 6.52 5.24
C ILE A 82 -7.34 5.99 4.03
N LEU A 83 -7.45 4.68 3.92
CA LEU A 83 -8.26 4.00 2.90
C LEU A 83 -9.53 3.48 3.57
N ASP A 84 -10.66 4.12 3.30
CA ASP A 84 -11.96 3.72 3.85
C ASP A 84 -12.73 2.84 2.88
N ASN A 85 -12.95 1.57 3.26
CA ASN A 85 -13.65 0.56 2.44
C ASN A 85 -12.98 0.28 1.06
N VAL A 86 -11.69 0.52 0.92
CA VAL A 86 -10.91 0.03 -0.23
C VAL A 86 -10.57 -1.43 0.04
N THR A 87 -11.13 -2.37 -0.72
CA THR A 87 -11.05 -3.82 -0.46
C THR A 87 -10.14 -4.58 -1.42
N ASP A 88 -9.86 -4.02 -2.60
CA ASP A 88 -8.95 -4.65 -3.57
C ASP A 88 -7.50 -4.58 -3.11
N MET A 89 -6.89 -5.75 -2.91
CA MET A 89 -5.50 -5.86 -2.43
C MET A 89 -4.47 -5.40 -3.47
N GLY A 90 -4.83 -5.34 -4.74
CA GLY A 90 -3.99 -4.78 -5.81
C GLY A 90 -3.88 -3.27 -5.66
N ASN A 91 -5.03 -2.60 -5.51
CA ASN A 91 -5.08 -1.16 -5.27
C ASN A 91 -4.42 -0.79 -3.93
N ILE A 92 -4.72 -1.50 -2.83
CA ILE A 92 -4.06 -1.29 -1.54
C ILE A 92 -2.53 -1.39 -1.69
N GLY A 93 -2.02 -2.41 -2.38
CA GLY A 93 -0.58 -2.56 -2.58
C GLY A 93 0.03 -1.47 -3.47
N ALA A 94 -0.63 -1.09 -4.56
CA ALA A 94 -0.18 0.01 -5.41
C ALA A 94 -0.13 1.34 -4.64
N ILE A 95 -1.17 1.63 -3.86
CA ILE A 95 -1.23 2.81 -2.98
C ILE A 95 -0.13 2.74 -1.90
N THR A 96 0.05 1.59 -1.26
CA THR A 96 1.11 1.39 -0.26
C THR A 96 2.50 1.72 -0.83
N ARG A 97 2.77 1.26 -2.06
CA ARG A 97 4.04 1.56 -2.73
C ARG A 97 4.23 3.05 -2.97
N THR A 98 3.20 3.73 -3.45
CA THR A 98 3.20 5.18 -3.71
C THR A 98 3.33 5.97 -2.42
N ALA A 99 2.56 5.60 -1.40
CA ALA A 99 2.59 6.21 -0.07
C ALA A 99 3.99 6.12 0.56
N TYR A 100 4.61 4.94 0.51
CA TYR A 100 5.98 4.74 0.99
C TYR A 100 7.00 5.59 0.21
N ALA A 101 6.89 5.62 -1.12
CA ALA A 101 7.81 6.35 -1.97
C ALA A 101 7.70 7.88 -1.82
N LEU A 102 6.51 8.40 -1.52
CA LEU A 102 6.23 9.84 -1.38
C LEU A 102 6.21 10.31 0.09
N GLY A 103 6.65 9.49 1.04
CA GLY A 103 6.87 9.93 2.42
C GLY A 103 5.62 10.05 3.29
N ILE A 104 4.59 9.25 3.04
CA ILE A 104 3.48 9.07 3.99
C ILE A 104 4.01 8.35 5.24
N ASP A 105 3.74 8.90 6.42
CA ASP A 105 4.23 8.37 7.69
C ASP A 105 3.49 7.11 8.14
N LEU A 106 2.19 7.04 7.87
CA LEU A 106 1.31 5.96 8.29
C LEU A 106 0.17 5.74 7.30
N LEU A 107 -0.07 4.49 6.93
CA LEU A 107 -1.23 4.05 6.17
C LEU A 107 -2.23 3.37 7.11
N ILE A 108 -3.47 3.86 7.15
CA ILE A 108 -4.55 3.27 7.93
C ILE A 108 -5.61 2.72 6.97
N ILE A 109 -6.03 1.49 7.18
CA ILE A 109 -7.03 0.84 6.34
C ILE A 109 -8.25 0.52 7.20
N THR A 110 -9.42 1.01 6.79
CA THR A 110 -10.70 0.74 7.48
C THR A 110 -11.65 -0.06 6.61
N GLY A 111 -12.66 -0.66 7.22
CA GLY A 111 -13.70 -1.38 6.50
C GLY A 111 -13.29 -2.76 5.95
N ILE A 112 -12.12 -3.28 6.30
CA ILE A 112 -11.68 -4.63 5.95
C ILE A 112 -11.55 -5.50 7.21
N LYS A 113 -11.83 -6.80 7.06
CA LYS A 113 -11.69 -7.77 8.17
C LYS A 113 -10.23 -8.14 8.42
N GLU A 114 -9.47 -8.33 7.34
CA GLU A 114 -8.08 -8.79 7.38
C GLU A 114 -7.32 -8.31 6.16
N LEU A 115 -6.08 -7.88 6.36
CA LEU A 115 -5.17 -7.51 5.30
C LEU A 115 -4.42 -8.76 4.80
N LYS A 116 -4.57 -9.07 3.51
CA LYS A 116 -3.89 -10.22 2.89
C LYS A 116 -2.42 -9.86 2.60
N TRP A 117 -1.60 -9.87 3.62
CA TRP A 117 -0.19 -9.45 3.58
C TRP A 117 0.62 -10.00 2.40
N PRO A 118 0.58 -11.32 2.06
CA PRO A 118 1.35 -11.81 0.92
C PRO A 118 0.99 -11.11 -0.39
N GLN A 119 -0.29 -10.77 -0.57
CA GLN A 119 -0.77 -10.09 -1.76
C GLN A 119 -0.36 -8.61 -1.77
N VAL A 120 -0.50 -7.92 -0.64
CA VAL A 120 -0.11 -6.50 -0.52
C VAL A 120 1.40 -6.33 -0.65
N ILE A 121 2.21 -7.19 -0.02
CA ILE A 121 3.68 -7.19 -0.19
C ILE A 121 4.05 -7.38 -1.67
N ARG A 122 3.38 -8.30 -2.36
CA ARG A 122 3.62 -8.54 -3.79
C ARG A 122 3.24 -7.33 -4.65
N THR A 123 2.04 -6.79 -4.47
CA THR A 123 1.52 -5.69 -5.32
C THR A 123 2.17 -4.36 -5.01
N SER A 124 2.69 -4.17 -3.79
CA SER A 124 3.54 -3.02 -3.44
C SER A 124 5.02 -3.17 -3.84
N ALA A 125 5.39 -4.27 -4.52
CA ALA A 125 6.79 -4.60 -4.84
C ALA A 125 7.72 -4.66 -3.61
N GLY A 126 7.19 -5.03 -2.44
CA GLY A 126 7.92 -5.14 -1.18
C GLY A 126 7.75 -3.95 -0.23
N ALA A 127 7.32 -2.79 -0.70
CA ALA A 127 7.21 -1.58 0.12
C ALA A 127 6.34 -1.75 1.39
N ALA A 128 5.36 -2.67 1.37
CA ALA A 128 4.52 -2.96 2.53
C ALA A 128 5.29 -3.56 3.73
N ILE A 129 6.52 -4.03 3.53
CA ILE A 129 7.37 -4.52 4.63
C ILE A 129 7.90 -3.34 5.48
N ASP A 130 8.19 -2.21 4.83
CA ASP A 130 8.76 -1.01 5.45
C ASP A 130 7.70 0.04 5.81
N MET A 131 6.58 0.06 5.09
CA MET A 131 5.49 0.99 5.36
C MET A 131 4.81 0.66 6.69
N LYS A 132 4.61 1.67 7.52
CA LYS A 132 3.76 1.54 8.71
C LYS A 132 2.31 1.41 8.27
N ILE A 133 1.73 0.24 8.50
CA ILE A 133 0.33 -0.05 8.12
C ILE A 133 -0.41 -0.55 9.35
N ILE A 134 -1.58 0.02 9.62
CA ILE A 134 -2.53 -0.47 10.62
C ILE A 134 -3.91 -0.66 10.00
N THR A 135 -4.67 -1.57 10.57
CA THR A 135 -6.09 -1.71 10.27
C THR A 135 -6.90 -1.12 11.42
N PHE A 136 -7.97 -0.41 11.12
CA PHE A 136 -8.87 0.18 12.12
C PHE A 136 -10.31 -0.16 11.77
N GLN A 137 -11.12 -0.54 12.77
CA GLN A 137 -12.47 -1.06 12.47
C GLN A 137 -13.43 0.02 12.04
N ASN A 138 -13.52 1.11 12.79
CA ASN A 138 -14.54 2.16 12.61
C ASN A 138 -13.90 3.48 12.21
N ILE A 139 -14.21 3.95 11.01
CA ILE A 139 -13.69 5.22 10.48
C ILE A 139 -14.13 6.44 11.33
N LEU A 140 -15.33 6.45 11.91
CA LEU A 140 -15.81 7.57 12.70
C LEU A 140 -15.08 7.70 14.04
N ASP A 141 -14.73 6.57 14.67
CA ASP A 141 -13.92 6.56 15.89
C ASP A 141 -12.48 7.01 15.57
N LEU A 142 -11.93 6.55 14.46
CA LEU A 142 -10.63 6.99 13.97
C LEU A 142 -10.60 8.51 13.73
N ILE A 143 -11.62 9.06 13.10
CA ILE A 143 -11.78 10.50 12.87
C ILE A 143 -11.74 11.29 14.19
N ASN A 144 -12.45 10.83 15.22
CA ASN A 144 -12.45 11.49 16.53
C ASN A 144 -11.03 11.48 17.16
N ILE A 145 -10.33 10.36 17.07
CA ILE A 145 -8.95 10.24 17.55
C ILE A 145 -8.02 11.20 16.81
N LEU A 146 -8.14 11.28 15.49
CA LEU A 146 -7.30 12.16 14.68
C LEU A 146 -7.55 13.64 14.97
N LYS A 147 -8.81 14.04 15.14
CA LYS A 147 -9.14 15.41 15.57
C LYS A 147 -8.54 15.76 16.93
N THR A 148 -8.65 14.87 17.90
CA THR A 148 -8.03 15.06 19.23
C THR A 148 -6.50 15.18 19.14
N LYS A 149 -5.86 14.49 18.18
CA LYS A 149 -4.43 14.58 17.92
C LYS A 149 -4.01 15.80 17.06
N GLY A 150 -4.96 16.65 16.66
CA GLY A 150 -4.72 17.91 15.92
C GLY A 150 -4.44 17.71 14.43
N TYR A 151 -4.96 16.65 13.81
CA TYR A 151 -4.88 16.47 12.35
C TYR A 151 -5.97 17.28 11.65
N THR A 152 -5.59 17.91 10.53
CA THR A 152 -6.55 18.41 9.54
C THR A 152 -7.04 17.21 8.73
N LEU A 153 -8.35 16.98 8.75
CA LEU A 153 -9.00 15.89 8.05
C LEU A 153 -9.34 16.33 6.63
N VAL A 154 -8.74 15.70 5.66
CA VAL A 154 -8.90 16.01 4.24
C VAL A 154 -9.55 14.83 3.54
N GLY A 155 -10.67 15.03 2.88
CA GLY A 155 -11.31 13.99 2.08
C GLY A 155 -10.97 14.14 0.60
N ALA A 156 -10.74 13.02 -0.07
CA ALA A 156 -10.64 12.96 -1.52
C ALA A 156 -12.05 12.91 -2.13
N ASP A 157 -12.48 13.98 -2.78
CA ASP A 157 -13.80 14.07 -3.42
C ASP A 157 -13.81 15.15 -4.53
N ILE A 158 -14.92 15.28 -5.23
CA ILE A 158 -15.12 16.27 -6.30
C ILE A 158 -15.42 17.65 -5.69
N GLY A 159 -14.97 18.71 -6.37
CA GLY A 159 -15.34 20.12 -6.04
C GLY A 159 -14.62 20.69 -4.83
N GLY A 160 -13.44 20.18 -4.51
CA GLY A 160 -12.59 20.66 -3.42
C GLY A 160 -11.45 21.57 -3.88
N GLU A 161 -10.51 21.80 -2.97
CA GLU A 161 -9.27 22.54 -3.22
C GLU A 161 -8.28 21.69 -4.05
N CYS A 162 -7.42 22.34 -4.82
CA CYS A 162 -6.34 21.65 -5.57
C CYS A 162 -5.11 21.36 -4.69
N LYS A 163 -4.95 22.06 -3.57
CA LYS A 163 -3.80 21.95 -2.66
C LYS A 163 -4.26 22.18 -1.21
N ILE A 164 -3.61 21.48 -0.30
CA ILE A 164 -3.86 21.63 1.14
C ILE A 164 -2.55 21.93 1.86
N GLU A 165 -2.52 23.02 2.59
CA GLU A 165 -1.41 23.38 3.46
C GLU A 165 -1.78 23.12 4.92
N ALA A 166 -1.22 22.08 5.51
CA ALA A 166 -1.37 21.78 6.92
C ALA A 166 -0.17 20.96 7.42
N LYS A 167 0.29 21.29 8.64
CA LYS A 167 1.42 20.56 9.27
C LYS A 167 1.08 19.10 9.50
N LYS A 168 -0.10 18.82 10.04
CA LYS A 168 -0.61 17.47 10.26
C LYS A 168 -1.84 17.24 9.38
N THR A 169 -1.71 16.34 8.43
CA THR A 169 -2.77 16.02 7.47
C THR A 169 -3.13 14.55 7.52
N ALA A 170 -4.42 14.24 7.61
CA ALA A 170 -4.95 12.92 7.42
C ALA A 170 -5.84 12.92 6.16
N LEU A 171 -5.30 12.40 5.05
CA LEU A 171 -6.02 12.26 3.79
C LEU A 171 -6.87 10.98 3.81
N ILE A 172 -8.17 11.12 3.62
CA ILE A 172 -9.14 10.02 3.62
C ILE A 172 -9.61 9.78 2.20
N MET A 173 -9.43 8.58 1.71
CA MET A 173 -9.89 8.14 0.39
C MET A 173 -10.96 7.05 0.56
N GLY A 174 -12.06 7.21 -0.13
CA GLY A 174 -13.18 6.26 -0.12
C GLY A 174 -13.01 5.11 -1.10
N SER A 175 -13.99 4.21 -1.11
CA SER A 175 -14.05 3.07 -2.03
C SER A 175 -14.25 3.51 -3.49
N GLU A 176 -13.90 2.62 -4.41
CA GLU A 176 -14.24 2.78 -5.84
C GLU A 176 -15.77 2.72 -6.01
N GLY A 177 -16.33 3.70 -6.71
CA GLY A 177 -17.75 3.81 -7.02
C GLY A 177 -18.57 4.61 -6.00
N GLU A 178 -18.51 4.30 -4.70
CA GLU A 178 -19.30 5.03 -3.67
C GLU A 178 -18.56 6.27 -3.11
N GLY A 179 -17.23 6.29 -3.21
CA GLY A 179 -16.43 7.36 -2.61
C GLY A 179 -16.52 7.39 -1.09
N LEU A 180 -16.49 8.58 -0.52
CA LEU A 180 -16.64 8.81 0.93
C LEU A 180 -18.12 8.88 1.34
N LYS A 181 -18.48 8.12 2.37
CA LYS A 181 -19.85 8.14 2.92
C LYS A 181 -20.21 9.52 3.50
N LYS A 182 -21.48 9.92 3.39
CA LYS A 182 -21.98 11.22 3.88
C LYS A 182 -21.56 11.55 5.31
N LYS A 183 -21.70 10.59 6.25
CA LYS A 183 -21.28 10.76 7.66
C LYS A 183 -19.78 11.03 7.84
N VAL A 184 -18.92 10.55 6.92
CA VAL A 184 -17.50 10.85 6.90
C VAL A 184 -17.29 12.26 6.37
N LYS A 185 -17.91 12.63 5.23
CA LYS A 185 -17.82 13.95 4.61
C LYS A 185 -18.20 15.09 5.58
N GLU A 186 -19.25 14.89 6.38
CA GLU A 186 -19.72 15.87 7.39
C GLU A 186 -18.70 16.15 8.51
N LYS A 187 -17.69 15.30 8.67
CA LYS A 187 -16.64 15.44 9.69
C LYS A 187 -15.31 15.95 9.16
N LEU A 188 -15.19 16.12 7.85
CA LEU A 188 -13.98 16.62 7.21
C LEU A 188 -13.80 18.10 7.44
N ASP A 189 -12.56 18.54 7.50
CA ASP A 189 -12.20 19.95 7.57
C ASP A 189 -12.07 20.56 6.16
N LYS A 190 -11.60 19.74 5.18
CA LYS A 190 -11.36 20.14 3.80
C LYS A 190 -11.62 19.00 2.83
N ILE A 191 -11.87 19.37 1.57
CA ILE A 191 -11.94 18.46 0.44
C ILE A 191 -10.78 18.78 -0.51
N LEU A 192 -10.03 17.75 -0.92
CA LEU A 192 -9.00 17.81 -1.93
C LEU A 192 -9.51 17.10 -3.19
N SER A 193 -9.51 17.80 -4.32
CA SER A 193 -10.05 17.30 -5.58
C SER A 193 -9.02 17.18 -6.67
N ILE A 194 -9.32 16.34 -7.65
CA ILE A 194 -8.60 16.26 -8.91
C ILE A 194 -9.54 16.77 -9.99
N ASP A 195 -9.17 17.87 -10.64
CA ASP A 195 -9.98 18.45 -11.71
C ASP A 195 -9.95 17.57 -12.97
N MET A 196 -11.08 17.00 -13.31
CA MET A 196 -11.28 16.27 -14.56
C MET A 196 -11.60 17.25 -15.68
N LYS A 197 -10.84 17.20 -16.76
CA LYS A 197 -11.04 18.12 -17.88
C LYS A 197 -12.01 17.59 -18.95
N ASN A 198 -12.30 16.30 -18.91
CA ASN A 198 -13.24 15.64 -19.80
C ASN A 198 -14.39 15.05 -18.98
N ASP A 199 -15.48 14.74 -19.64
CA ASP A 199 -16.65 14.12 -19.03
C ASP A 199 -16.35 12.65 -18.66
N PHE A 200 -15.69 12.48 -17.53
CA PHE A 200 -15.28 11.20 -16.96
C PHE A 200 -15.47 11.20 -15.44
N ASP A 201 -16.15 10.17 -14.94
CA ASP A 201 -16.67 10.18 -13.55
C ASP A 201 -15.58 10.05 -12.47
N SER A 202 -14.53 9.26 -12.71
CA SER A 202 -13.50 9.02 -11.68
C SER A 202 -12.23 8.38 -12.24
N LEU A 203 -11.14 8.48 -11.50
CA LEU A 203 -9.90 7.73 -11.72
C LEU A 203 -9.91 6.47 -10.85
N ASN A 204 -9.15 5.45 -11.27
CA ASN A 204 -8.81 4.35 -10.38
C ASN A 204 -8.23 4.89 -9.06
N VAL A 205 -8.64 4.31 -7.93
CA VAL A 205 -8.29 4.82 -6.58
C VAL A 205 -6.78 4.89 -6.36
N SER A 206 -5.98 3.97 -6.95
CA SER A 206 -4.52 4.00 -6.79
C SER A 206 -3.86 5.12 -7.61
N VAL A 207 -4.44 5.49 -8.74
CA VAL A 207 -4.00 6.64 -9.55
C VAL A 207 -4.35 7.95 -8.83
N ALA A 208 -5.59 8.09 -8.38
CA ALA A 208 -6.03 9.24 -7.59
C ALA A 208 -5.17 9.42 -6.34
N ALA A 209 -4.88 8.31 -5.62
CA ALA A 209 -4.01 8.33 -4.45
C ALA A 209 -2.63 8.90 -4.78
N GLY A 210 -2.01 8.50 -5.89
CA GLY A 210 -0.71 9.03 -6.29
C GLY A 210 -0.71 10.55 -6.46
N ILE A 211 -1.70 11.09 -7.14
CA ILE A 211 -1.87 12.53 -7.37
C ILE A 211 -2.11 13.28 -6.06
N LEU A 212 -3.02 12.78 -5.22
CA LEU A 212 -3.41 13.46 -3.99
C LEU A 212 -2.33 13.35 -2.89
N ILE A 213 -1.61 12.24 -2.82
CA ILE A 213 -0.45 12.09 -1.92
C ILE A 213 0.62 13.12 -2.29
N ASP A 214 0.95 13.24 -3.58
CA ASP A 214 1.93 14.23 -4.04
C ASP A 214 1.56 15.65 -3.61
N ARG A 215 0.29 16.01 -3.72
CA ARG A 215 -0.22 17.34 -3.32
C ARG A 215 -0.18 17.64 -1.83
N ILE A 216 -0.15 16.63 -0.97
CA ILE A 216 -0.06 16.81 0.49
C ILE A 216 1.35 16.60 1.04
N THR A 217 2.25 15.98 0.26
CA THR A 217 3.63 15.68 0.70
C THR A 217 4.65 16.64 0.12
N ASN A 218 4.46 17.08 -1.11
CA ASN A 218 5.38 17.99 -1.78
C ASN A 218 4.92 19.44 -1.62
N GLU A 219 5.78 20.26 -1.04
CA GLU A 219 5.67 21.71 -1.17
C GLU A 219 6.05 22.03 -2.63
N CYS A 220 5.07 22.43 -3.46
CA CYS A 220 5.41 22.95 -4.77
C CYS A 220 6.29 24.21 -4.59
N THR A 221 7.58 24.06 -4.89
CA THR A 221 8.49 25.18 -5.12
C THR A 221 8.07 25.97 -6.35
#